data_8c347578a4834546940ab10082c4fb53
#
_entry.id   8c347578a4834546940ab10082c4fb53
#
_cell.length_a   1.000
_cell.length_b   1.000
_cell.length_c   1.000
_cell.angle_alpha   90.00
_cell.angle_beta   90.00
_cell.angle_gamma   90.00
#
_symmetry.space_group_name_H-M   'P 1'
#
loop_
_entity.id
_entity.type
_entity.pdbx_description
1 polymer ?
#
loop_
_entity_poly.entity_id
_entity_poly.type
_entity_poly.pdbx_seq_one_letter_code
_entity_poly.pdbx_strand_id
1 'polypeptide(L)'
;MSQSKKGNQWYFGMKAHIGVDAKSGLVHTVKTTTGKVHDAKMTDDLIRVDDAIVFGDKGYVSDERKRATRERGATWAVKDKRKPGRVLSASQKRRNKKYGVVRAKVEHVFRVIKCQFGYRKVRYRGLFKNTAQMFSLMALANLYLARRSLRQVSA
;
A
#
# COMPACT_ATOMS: atom_id res chain seq x y z
N MET A 1 -19.81 4.43 -0.06
CA MET A 1 -18.84 5.48 0.30
C MET A 1 -19.19 6.02 1.68
N SER A 2 -18.23 6.49 2.44
CA SER A 2 -18.43 6.96 3.82
C SER A 2 -17.46 8.09 4.16
N GLN A 3 -17.74 8.80 5.25
CA GLN A 3 -16.83 9.82 5.79
C GLN A 3 -15.66 9.16 6.52
N SER A 4 -14.48 9.77 6.41
CA SER A 4 -13.28 9.45 7.20
C SER A 4 -12.60 10.73 7.65
N LYS A 5 -12.02 10.74 8.84
CA LYS A 5 -11.29 11.88 9.40
C LYS A 5 -9.78 11.67 9.22
N LYS A 6 -9.08 12.67 8.72
CA LYS A 6 -7.61 12.69 8.66
C LYS A 6 -7.11 14.02 9.22
N GLY A 7 -6.48 13.96 10.39
CA GLY A 7 -6.23 15.17 11.17
C GLY A 7 -7.55 15.85 11.55
N ASN A 8 -7.67 17.15 11.31
CA ASN A 8 -8.89 17.91 11.58
C ASN A 8 -9.86 18.00 10.39
N GLN A 9 -9.53 17.35 9.26
CA GLN A 9 -10.37 17.40 8.06
C GLN A 9 -11.17 16.12 7.86
N TRP A 10 -12.42 16.29 7.41
CA TRP A 10 -13.32 15.22 7.03
C TRP A 10 -13.30 15.03 5.52
N TYR A 11 -13.19 13.78 5.11
CA TYR A 11 -13.22 13.38 3.70
C TYR A 11 -14.35 12.39 3.48
N PHE A 12 -15.15 12.62 2.45
CA PHE A 12 -16.15 11.66 2.00
C PHE A 12 -15.63 10.92 0.78
N GLY A 13 -15.63 9.59 0.82
CA GLY A 13 -15.14 8.83 -0.31
C GLY A 13 -14.90 7.35 -0.01
N MET A 14 -13.89 6.84 -0.68
CA MET A 14 -13.41 5.47 -0.56
C MET A 14 -11.91 5.46 -0.21
N LYS A 15 -11.44 4.32 0.23
CA LYS A 15 -10.01 3.99 0.34
C LYS A 15 -9.62 2.98 -0.72
N ALA A 16 -8.43 3.15 -1.29
CA ALA A 16 -7.76 2.16 -2.12
C ALA A 16 -6.60 1.57 -1.33
N HIS A 17 -6.60 0.26 -1.21
CA HIS A 17 -5.55 -0.54 -0.59
C HIS A 17 -4.83 -1.30 -1.70
N ILE A 18 -3.52 -1.25 -1.73
CA ILE A 18 -2.72 -1.89 -2.79
C ILE A 18 -1.58 -2.72 -2.22
N GLY A 19 -1.35 -3.87 -2.82
CA GLY A 19 -0.14 -4.65 -2.72
C GLY A 19 0.78 -4.31 -3.88
N VAL A 20 2.05 -4.01 -3.57
CA VAL A 20 3.06 -3.61 -4.56
C VAL A 20 4.27 -4.50 -4.41
N ASP A 21 4.72 -5.08 -5.50
CA ASP A 21 5.92 -5.88 -5.52
C ASP A 21 7.17 -5.05 -5.15
N ALA A 22 7.92 -5.57 -4.20
CA ALA A 22 9.06 -4.86 -3.62
C ALA A 22 10.24 -4.71 -4.61
N LYS A 23 10.34 -5.57 -5.63
CA LYS A 23 11.40 -5.55 -6.63
C LYS A 23 11.05 -4.63 -7.80
N SER A 24 9.93 -4.89 -8.45
CA SER A 24 9.50 -4.15 -9.65
C SER A 24 8.80 -2.81 -9.34
N GLY A 25 8.15 -2.69 -8.17
CA GLY A 25 7.31 -1.56 -7.83
C GLY A 25 5.93 -1.56 -8.51
N LEU A 26 5.56 -2.69 -9.14
CA LEU A 26 4.27 -2.85 -9.81
C LEU A 26 3.19 -3.30 -8.82
N VAL A 27 1.98 -2.84 -9.05
CA VAL A 27 0.80 -3.23 -8.27
C VAL A 27 0.36 -4.63 -8.69
N HIS A 28 0.27 -5.54 -7.73
CA HIS A 28 -0.23 -6.90 -7.94
C HIS A 28 -1.62 -7.15 -7.34
N THR A 29 -2.00 -6.40 -6.32
CA THR A 29 -3.31 -6.54 -5.67
C THR A 29 -3.93 -5.17 -5.44
N VAL A 30 -5.22 -5.05 -5.71
CA VAL A 30 -6.01 -3.84 -5.48
C VAL A 30 -7.28 -4.21 -4.75
N LYS A 31 -7.57 -3.53 -3.65
CA LYS A 31 -8.84 -3.63 -2.93
C LYS A 31 -9.37 -2.22 -2.65
N THR A 32 -10.65 -2.05 -2.73
CA THR A 32 -11.31 -0.79 -2.40
C THR A 32 -12.32 -0.99 -1.30
N THR A 33 -12.40 -0.02 -0.39
CA THR A 33 -13.34 -0.05 0.72
C THR A 33 -13.97 1.32 0.93
N THR A 34 -15.01 1.36 1.72
CA THR A 34 -15.52 2.65 2.21
C THR A 34 -14.50 3.31 3.15
N GLY A 35 -14.56 4.62 3.31
CA GLY A 35 -13.63 5.39 4.15
C GLY A 35 -13.56 4.95 5.63
N LYS A 36 -14.59 4.26 6.14
CA LYS A 36 -14.66 3.77 7.54
C LYS A 36 -13.76 2.55 7.82
N VAL A 37 -13.43 1.75 6.79
CA VAL A 37 -12.64 0.53 6.99
C VAL A 37 -11.21 0.90 7.37
N HIS A 38 -10.71 0.31 8.45
CA HIS A 38 -9.33 0.53 8.89
C HIS A 38 -8.36 -0.24 8.00
N ASP A 39 -7.26 0.39 7.60
CA ASP A 39 -6.29 -0.16 6.63
C ASP A 39 -5.72 -1.51 7.08
N ALA A 40 -5.49 -1.70 8.37
CA ALA A 40 -5.00 -2.96 8.92
C ALA A 40 -5.94 -4.17 8.69
N LYS A 41 -7.25 -3.94 8.51
CA LYS A 41 -8.21 -5.02 8.22
C LYS A 41 -8.02 -5.62 6.82
N MET A 42 -7.44 -4.83 5.91
CA MET A 42 -7.22 -5.24 4.52
C MET A 42 -5.86 -5.89 4.29
N THR A 43 -5.05 -6.06 5.34
CA THR A 43 -3.68 -6.57 5.22
C THR A 43 -3.65 -7.97 4.60
N ASP A 44 -4.50 -8.86 5.09
CA ASP A 44 -4.50 -10.26 4.67
C ASP A 44 -4.98 -10.44 3.23
N ASP A 45 -5.87 -9.55 2.76
CA ASP A 45 -6.33 -9.48 1.36
C ASP A 45 -5.26 -8.95 0.38
N LEU A 46 -4.24 -8.28 0.89
CA LEU A 46 -3.17 -7.69 0.08
C LEU A 46 -1.93 -8.58 -0.04
N ILE A 47 -1.75 -9.52 0.92
CA ILE A 47 -0.60 -10.42 0.96
C ILE A 47 -0.91 -11.63 0.08
N ARG A 48 0.04 -11.99 -0.79
CA ARG A 48 -0.05 -13.21 -1.60
C ARG A 48 0.60 -14.39 -0.88
N VAL A 49 0.23 -15.59 -1.26
CA VAL A 49 0.76 -16.81 -0.67
C VAL A 49 2.26 -16.96 -0.93
N ASP A 50 2.73 -16.49 -2.07
CA ASP A 50 4.12 -16.54 -2.54
C ASP A 50 5.01 -15.36 -2.07
N ASP A 51 4.45 -14.42 -1.30
CA ASP A 51 5.22 -13.30 -0.76
C ASP A 51 6.24 -13.77 0.30
N ALA A 52 7.52 -13.77 -0.05
CA ALA A 52 8.60 -14.13 0.87
C ALA A 52 8.85 -13.08 1.97
N ILE A 53 8.59 -11.80 1.69
CA ILE A 53 8.77 -10.70 2.65
C ILE A 53 7.62 -9.71 2.51
N VAL A 54 6.97 -9.39 3.63
CA VAL A 54 5.88 -8.42 3.71
C VAL A 54 6.38 -7.13 4.36
N PHE A 55 6.37 -6.03 3.60
CA PHE A 55 6.71 -4.70 4.09
C PHE A 55 5.46 -3.90 4.42
N GLY A 56 5.43 -3.29 5.60
CA GLY A 56 4.31 -2.45 6.03
C GLY A 56 4.76 -1.24 6.85
N ASP A 57 3.83 -0.29 7.01
CA ASP A 57 4.04 0.84 7.92
C ASP A 57 3.69 0.43 9.36
N LYS A 58 4.11 1.27 10.30
CA LYS A 58 3.83 1.09 11.75
C LYS A 58 2.34 0.98 12.12
N GLY A 59 1.44 1.40 11.25
CA GLY A 59 0.00 1.20 11.39
C GLY A 59 -0.46 -0.25 11.23
N TYR A 60 0.38 -1.10 10.63
CA TYR A 60 0.11 -2.53 10.39
C TYR A 60 0.74 -3.46 11.43
N VAL A 61 1.35 -2.94 12.50
CA VAL A 61 1.96 -3.75 13.56
C VAL A 61 0.91 -4.65 14.19
N SER A 62 1.15 -5.97 14.14
CA SER A 62 0.33 -7.02 14.72
C SER A 62 1.20 -8.23 15.04
N ASP A 63 1.20 -8.66 16.28
CA ASP A 63 1.96 -9.85 16.71
C ASP A 63 1.35 -11.14 16.16
N GLU A 64 0.02 -11.19 16.00
CA GLU A 64 -0.71 -12.29 15.40
C GLU A 64 -0.30 -12.48 13.92
N ARG A 65 -0.37 -11.40 13.11
CA ARG A 65 0.05 -11.45 11.70
C ARG A 65 1.53 -11.76 11.53
N LYS A 66 2.36 -11.28 12.43
CA LYS A 66 3.79 -11.60 12.46
C LYS A 66 4.02 -13.09 12.65
N ARG A 67 3.28 -13.75 13.57
CA ARG A 67 3.34 -15.20 13.77
C ARG A 67 2.85 -15.94 12.54
N ALA A 68 1.64 -15.66 12.08
CA ALA A 68 1.05 -16.28 10.89
C ALA A 68 1.92 -16.13 9.63
N THR A 69 2.61 -14.99 9.46
CA THR A 69 3.54 -14.78 8.35
C THR A 69 4.79 -15.66 8.49
N ARG A 70 5.32 -15.83 9.72
CA ARG A 70 6.45 -16.70 9.98
C ARG A 70 6.13 -18.18 9.78
N GLU A 71 4.95 -18.62 10.19
CA GLU A 71 4.46 -20.00 10.00
C GLU A 71 4.39 -20.39 8.52
N ARG A 72 4.13 -19.41 7.64
CA ARG A 72 4.20 -19.58 6.18
C ARG A 72 5.60 -19.47 5.59
N GLY A 73 6.64 -19.37 6.42
CA GLY A 73 8.02 -19.19 5.97
C GLY A 73 8.38 -17.79 5.47
N ALA A 74 7.47 -16.80 5.59
CA ALA A 74 7.69 -15.44 5.14
C ALA A 74 8.20 -14.51 6.26
N THR A 75 8.84 -13.42 5.87
CA THR A 75 9.38 -12.41 6.79
C THR A 75 8.42 -11.23 6.94
N TRP A 76 8.05 -10.90 8.19
CA TRP A 76 7.27 -9.72 8.51
C TRP A 76 8.17 -8.50 8.73
N ALA A 77 8.30 -7.65 7.73
CA ALA A 77 9.17 -6.47 7.69
C ALA A 77 8.38 -5.16 7.89
N VAL A 78 7.50 -5.13 8.88
CA VAL A 78 6.73 -3.94 9.24
C VAL A 78 7.56 -3.04 10.16
N LYS A 79 7.45 -1.72 9.96
CA LYS A 79 8.18 -0.73 10.75
C LYS A 79 7.86 -0.82 12.23
N ASP A 80 8.90 -0.80 13.06
CA ASP A 80 8.78 -0.76 14.51
C ASP A 80 8.02 0.48 14.97
N LYS A 81 7.03 0.29 15.85
CA LYS A 81 6.28 1.36 16.49
C LYS A 81 6.92 1.73 17.83
N ARG A 82 7.05 3.02 18.09
CA ARG A 82 7.49 3.52 19.40
C ARG A 82 6.44 3.15 20.47
N LYS A 83 6.87 2.52 21.54
CA LYS A 83 6.05 2.30 22.74
C LYS A 83 6.02 3.58 23.59
N PRO A 84 4.93 3.86 24.33
CA PRO A 84 4.88 4.97 25.27
C PRO A 84 6.09 4.92 26.24
N GLY A 85 6.70 6.07 26.51
CA GLY A 85 7.85 6.19 27.41
C GLY A 85 9.20 5.62 26.91
N ARG A 86 9.25 4.96 25.72
CA ARG A 86 10.49 4.38 25.20
C ARG A 86 10.88 4.98 23.84
N VAL A 87 12.18 5.19 23.61
CA VAL A 87 12.73 5.63 22.33
C VAL A 87 13.12 4.40 21.51
N LEU A 88 12.98 4.48 20.20
CA LEU A 88 13.46 3.41 19.31
C LEU A 88 14.99 3.27 19.40
N SER A 89 15.47 2.03 19.53
CA SER A 89 16.91 1.71 19.51
C SER A 89 17.54 2.07 18.16
N ALA A 90 18.85 2.19 18.11
CA ALA A 90 19.61 2.45 16.88
C ALA A 90 19.33 1.39 15.80
N SER A 91 19.22 0.12 16.18
CA SER A 91 18.90 -0.99 15.28
C SER A 91 17.49 -0.88 14.72
N GLN A 92 16.49 -0.52 15.53
CA GLN A 92 15.12 -0.27 15.08
C GLN A 92 15.02 0.91 14.13
N LYS A 93 15.74 2.01 14.42
CA LYS A 93 15.81 3.17 13.52
C LYS A 93 16.41 2.79 12.16
N ARG A 94 17.50 1.99 12.15
CA ARG A 94 18.15 1.49 10.93
C ARG A 94 17.19 0.60 10.11
N ARG A 95 16.49 -0.35 10.76
CA ARG A 95 15.49 -1.18 10.09
C ARG A 95 14.35 -0.33 9.50
N ASN A 96 13.82 0.59 10.27
CA ASN A 96 12.74 1.47 9.82
C ASN A 96 13.14 2.32 8.61
N LYS A 97 14.39 2.79 8.56
CA LYS A 97 14.96 3.50 7.39
C LYS A 97 14.98 2.58 6.17
N LYS A 98 15.52 1.36 6.31
CA LYS A 98 15.57 0.34 5.24
C LYS A 98 14.18 -0.02 4.72
N TYR A 99 13.23 -0.29 5.61
CA TYR A 99 11.84 -0.61 5.22
C TYR A 99 11.12 0.59 4.60
N GLY A 100 11.48 1.80 5.00
CA GLY A 100 10.96 3.04 4.40
C GLY A 100 11.27 3.18 2.93
N VAL A 101 12.47 2.79 2.50
CA VAL A 101 12.89 2.83 1.08
C VAL A 101 12.02 1.92 0.23
N VAL A 102 11.78 0.69 0.69
CA VAL A 102 10.91 -0.25 -0.04
C VAL A 102 9.47 0.26 -0.09
N ARG A 103 8.96 0.76 1.03
CA ARG A 103 7.60 1.29 1.13
C ARG A 103 7.34 2.51 0.24
N ALA A 104 8.37 3.30 -0.07
CA ALA A 104 8.25 4.43 -0.99
C ALA A 104 7.73 4.03 -2.37
N LYS A 105 7.86 2.77 -2.79
CA LYS A 105 7.30 2.25 -4.05
C LYS A 105 5.78 2.31 -4.08
N VAL A 106 5.11 2.05 -2.96
CA VAL A 106 3.65 2.20 -2.83
C VAL A 106 3.23 3.67 -3.01
N GLU A 107 3.97 4.58 -2.39
CA GLU A 107 3.72 6.02 -2.51
C GLU A 107 3.95 6.52 -3.95
N HIS A 108 4.91 5.91 -4.65
CA HIS A 108 5.20 6.23 -6.05
C HIS A 108 4.03 5.88 -6.98
N VAL A 109 3.37 4.74 -6.79
CA VAL A 109 2.14 4.38 -7.53
C VAL A 109 1.07 5.45 -7.35
N PHE A 110 0.76 5.83 -6.10
CA PHE A 110 -0.23 6.88 -5.83
C PHE A 110 0.18 8.24 -6.40
N ARG A 111 1.47 8.55 -6.42
CA ARG A 111 1.99 9.77 -7.07
C ARG A 111 1.73 9.76 -8.57
N VAL A 112 1.95 8.63 -9.25
CA VAL A 112 1.64 8.49 -10.69
C VAL A 112 0.16 8.77 -10.94
N ILE A 113 -0.74 8.13 -10.19
CA ILE A 113 -2.19 8.31 -10.35
C ILE A 113 -2.61 9.76 -10.09
N LYS A 114 -2.08 10.41 -9.07
CA LYS A 114 -2.45 11.77 -8.70
C LYS A 114 -1.83 12.83 -9.61
N CYS A 115 -0.55 12.67 -9.98
CA CYS A 115 0.22 13.70 -10.68
C CYS A 115 0.23 13.50 -12.21
N GLN A 116 0.32 12.24 -12.68
CA GLN A 116 0.35 11.96 -14.12
C GLN A 116 -1.07 11.79 -14.70
N PHE A 117 -1.98 11.13 -13.96
CA PHE A 117 -3.34 10.88 -14.43
C PHE A 117 -4.36 11.87 -13.87
N GLY A 118 -3.95 12.81 -13.02
CA GLY A 118 -4.80 13.87 -12.49
C GLY A 118 -5.95 13.37 -11.57
N TYR A 119 -5.89 12.13 -11.09
CA TYR A 119 -6.93 11.57 -10.23
C TYR A 119 -6.77 12.03 -8.78
N ARG A 120 -7.45 13.12 -8.43
CA ARG A 120 -7.37 13.72 -7.07
C ARG A 120 -8.60 13.47 -6.21
N LYS A 121 -9.74 13.17 -6.83
CA LYS A 121 -11.02 12.92 -6.16
C LYS A 121 -11.86 11.90 -6.92
N VAL A 122 -12.80 11.25 -6.23
CA VAL A 122 -13.78 10.35 -6.84
C VAL A 122 -14.68 11.10 -7.81
N ARG A 123 -15.01 10.50 -8.96
CA ARG A 123 -15.81 11.10 -10.02
C ARG A 123 -17.21 10.53 -10.13
N TYR A 124 -17.42 9.29 -9.68
CA TYR A 124 -18.69 8.60 -9.82
C TYR A 124 -19.42 8.47 -8.48
N ARG A 125 -20.73 8.30 -8.53
CA ARG A 125 -21.52 7.93 -7.36
C ARG A 125 -21.38 6.42 -7.09
N GLY A 126 -21.32 6.06 -5.81
CA GLY A 126 -21.23 4.68 -5.37
C GLY A 126 -19.80 4.08 -5.40
N LEU A 127 -19.63 2.97 -4.69
CA LEU A 127 -18.35 2.31 -4.57
C LEU A 127 -17.99 1.55 -5.86
N PHE A 128 -18.95 0.87 -6.47
CA PHE A 128 -18.73 -0.02 -7.62
C PHE A 128 -18.05 0.69 -8.80
N LYS A 129 -18.63 1.80 -9.29
CA LYS A 129 -18.07 2.56 -10.44
C LYS A 129 -16.68 3.15 -10.13
N ASN A 130 -16.49 3.66 -8.91
CA ASN A 130 -15.17 4.18 -8.49
C ASN A 130 -14.14 3.05 -8.30
N THR A 131 -14.57 1.85 -7.92
CA THR A 131 -13.72 0.65 -7.87
C THR A 131 -13.23 0.29 -9.25
N ALA A 132 -14.11 0.17 -10.24
CA ALA A 132 -13.75 -0.11 -11.63
C ALA A 132 -12.74 0.92 -12.17
N GLN A 133 -12.99 2.21 -11.92
CA GLN A 133 -12.06 3.28 -12.30
C GLN A 133 -10.71 3.11 -11.61
N MET A 134 -10.67 2.74 -10.33
CA MET A 134 -9.43 2.55 -9.60
C MET A 134 -8.61 1.38 -10.17
N PHE A 135 -9.27 0.26 -10.53
CA PHE A 135 -8.60 -0.86 -11.19
C PHE A 135 -7.95 -0.44 -12.52
N SER A 136 -8.68 0.30 -13.36
CA SER A 136 -8.15 0.83 -14.63
C SER A 136 -6.96 1.75 -14.40
N LEU A 137 -7.03 2.65 -13.41
CA LEU A 137 -5.94 3.56 -13.08
C LEU A 137 -4.70 2.81 -12.57
N MET A 138 -4.87 1.75 -11.78
CA MET A 138 -3.75 0.94 -11.29
C MET A 138 -3.10 0.13 -12.43
N ALA A 139 -3.89 -0.42 -13.37
CA ALA A 139 -3.38 -1.08 -14.56
C ALA A 139 -2.56 -0.11 -15.44
N LEU A 140 -3.09 1.09 -15.71
CA LEU A 140 -2.38 2.14 -16.43
C LEU A 140 -1.11 2.60 -15.70
N ALA A 141 -1.16 2.68 -14.35
CA ALA A 141 0.02 3.00 -13.55
C ALA A 141 1.11 1.94 -13.70
N ASN A 142 0.77 0.65 -13.74
CA ASN A 142 1.72 -0.43 -13.99
C ASN A 142 2.37 -0.29 -15.38
N LEU A 143 1.60 -0.03 -16.43
CA LEU A 143 2.14 0.21 -17.78
C LEU A 143 3.07 1.43 -17.80
N TYR A 144 2.66 2.52 -17.15
CA TYR A 144 3.48 3.73 -17.04
C TYR A 144 4.80 3.47 -16.29
N LEU A 145 4.78 2.70 -15.20
CA LEU A 145 5.96 2.36 -14.42
C LEU A 145 6.89 1.42 -15.19
N ALA A 146 6.32 0.42 -15.89
CA ALA A 146 7.07 -0.57 -16.67
C ALA A 146 7.56 -0.04 -18.04
N ARG A 147 7.12 1.14 -18.49
CA ARG A 147 7.35 1.65 -19.86
C ARG A 147 8.82 1.63 -20.32
N ARG A 148 9.78 1.84 -19.40
CA ARG A 148 11.20 1.83 -19.75
C ARG A 148 11.70 0.41 -20.01
N SER A 149 11.31 -0.55 -19.16
CA SER A 149 11.67 -1.97 -19.35
C SER A 149 11.01 -2.53 -20.59
N LEU A 150 9.75 -2.15 -20.88
CA LEU A 150 9.05 -2.59 -22.09
C LEU A 150 9.74 -2.10 -23.38
N ARG A 151 10.24 -0.86 -23.39
CA ARG A 151 11.00 -0.33 -24.55
C ARG A 151 12.33 -1.05 -24.77
N GLN A 152 12.98 -1.54 -23.72
CA GLN A 152 14.25 -2.27 -23.85
C GLN A 152 14.06 -3.68 -24.42
N VAL A 153 12.87 -4.28 -24.27
CA VAL A 153 12.54 -5.59 -24.80
C VAL A 153 12.15 -5.51 -26.30
N SER A 154 11.72 -4.33 -26.74
CA SER A 154 11.25 -4.09 -28.12
C SER A 154 12.35 -3.52 -29.05
N ALA A 155 13.57 -3.34 -28.53
CA ALA A 155 14.74 -2.87 -29.28
C ALA A 155 15.77 -3.99 -29.44
#